data_3f47d565eb4c20adb9af384f05d54116
#
_entry.id   3f47d565eb4c20adb9af384f05d54116
#
_cell.length_a   1.000
_cell.length_b   1.000
_cell.length_c   1.000
_cell.angle_alpha   90.00
_cell.angle_beta   90.00
_cell.angle_gamma   90.00
#
_symmetry.space_group_name_H-M   'P 1'
#
loop_
_entity.id
_entity.type
_entity.pdbx_description
1 polymer ?
#
loop_
_entity_poly.entity_id
_entity_poly.type
_entity_poly.pdbx_seq_one_letter_code
_entity_poly.pdbx_strand_id
1 'polypeptide(L)'
;FIIGAITSYMDFLTTPVLTLGMPLVTLIAINEKKNHSKQLPPSTNTRRHQQAPIKTIIYNSMAWGAGYAILWILKWCIGSLLTKTNIFDSAMHNAKLRVGNTLIFNGKEIPLSDFIHLILNKVYAIINPWLIILIFVAIIVLVALYVYKHWEQTKQHYWLLIIAMMPVAWFIVMKNHSIQHIFFTWRDFLLTVWCLTAYLCLTIRKPKAI
;
A
#
# COMPACT_ATOMS: atom_id res chain seq x y z
N PHE A 1 -3.65 7.79 -13.09
CA PHE A 1 -4.10 9.16 -12.83
C PHE A 1 -5.57 9.20 -12.41
N ILE A 2 -6.51 8.79 -13.28
CA ILE A 2 -7.97 8.85 -13.05
C ILE A 2 -8.35 8.16 -11.74
N ILE A 3 -7.85 6.95 -11.48
CA ILE A 3 -8.13 6.22 -10.23
C ILE A 3 -7.69 7.03 -9.01
N GLY A 4 -6.50 7.65 -9.04
CA GLY A 4 -6.03 8.51 -7.96
C GLY A 4 -6.93 9.73 -7.74
N ALA A 5 -7.36 10.37 -8.82
CA ALA A 5 -8.30 11.48 -8.75
C ALA A 5 -9.66 11.04 -8.14
N ILE A 6 -10.23 9.93 -8.59
CA ILE A 6 -11.48 9.39 -8.03
C ILE A 6 -11.30 9.06 -6.54
N THR A 7 -10.17 8.45 -6.15
CA THR A 7 -9.86 8.14 -4.75
C THR A 7 -9.87 9.39 -3.89
N SER A 8 -9.26 10.48 -4.36
CA SER A 8 -9.27 11.77 -3.69
C SER A 8 -10.66 12.42 -3.68
N TYR A 9 -11.42 12.28 -4.78
CA TYR A 9 -12.79 12.81 -4.87
C TYR A 9 -13.71 12.19 -3.84
N MET A 10 -13.67 10.88 -3.72
CA MET A 10 -14.49 10.10 -2.79
C MET A 10 -13.98 10.17 -1.34
N ASP A 11 -12.88 10.89 -1.10
CA ASP A 11 -12.22 11.02 0.21
C ASP A 11 -11.85 9.68 0.86
N PHE A 12 -11.42 8.71 0.04
CA PHE A 12 -10.98 7.39 0.50
C PHE A 12 -9.61 7.44 1.21
N LEU A 13 -9.48 8.32 2.22
CA LEU A 13 -8.27 8.40 3.04
C LEU A 13 -8.05 7.14 3.90
N THR A 14 -9.09 6.37 4.12
CA THR A 14 -9.05 5.19 4.98
C THR A 14 -8.47 3.95 4.29
N THR A 15 -8.58 3.86 2.95
CA THR A 15 -8.08 2.71 2.17
C THR A 15 -7.53 3.13 0.81
N PRO A 16 -6.71 4.20 0.72
CA PRO A 16 -6.27 4.71 -0.57
C PRO A 16 -5.33 3.75 -1.29
N VAL A 17 -4.55 2.98 -0.54
CA VAL A 17 -3.56 2.05 -1.09
C VAL A 17 -4.20 0.87 -1.81
N LEU A 18 -5.41 0.46 -1.42
CA LEU A 18 -6.16 -0.57 -2.15
C LEU A 18 -6.52 -0.13 -3.56
N THR A 19 -6.88 1.14 -3.76
CA THR A 19 -7.25 1.68 -5.08
C THR A 19 -6.06 1.78 -6.03
N LEU A 20 -4.85 1.83 -5.51
CA LEU A 20 -3.61 1.72 -6.28
C LEU A 20 -3.20 0.26 -6.47
N GLY A 21 -3.10 -0.48 -5.38
CA GLY A 21 -2.45 -1.79 -5.35
C GLY A 21 -3.22 -2.87 -6.12
N MET A 22 -4.54 -2.94 -5.97
CA MET A 22 -5.34 -3.97 -6.64
C MET A 22 -5.29 -3.87 -8.17
N PRO A 23 -5.53 -2.68 -8.81
CA PRO A 23 -5.36 -2.53 -10.25
C PRO A 23 -3.91 -2.78 -10.71
N LEU A 24 -2.93 -2.40 -9.90
CA LEU A 24 -1.51 -2.57 -10.23
C LEU A 24 -1.11 -4.05 -10.31
N VAL A 25 -1.51 -4.86 -9.33
CA VAL A 25 -1.29 -6.31 -9.36
C VAL A 25 -1.96 -6.93 -10.58
N THR A 26 -3.20 -6.56 -10.87
CA THR A 26 -3.96 -7.05 -12.02
C THR A 26 -3.25 -6.70 -13.33
N LEU A 27 -2.80 -5.45 -13.48
CA LEU A 27 -2.10 -4.98 -14.67
C LEU A 27 -0.81 -5.77 -14.92
N ILE A 28 0.01 -5.97 -13.88
CA ILE A 28 1.28 -6.67 -14.00
C ILE A 28 1.03 -8.15 -14.33
N ALA A 29 0.09 -8.80 -13.64
CA ALA A 29 -0.26 -10.20 -13.89
C ALA A 29 -0.76 -10.44 -15.31
N ILE A 30 -1.60 -9.54 -15.85
CA ILE A 30 -2.06 -9.61 -17.24
C ILE A 30 -0.88 -9.45 -18.22
N ASN A 31 0.03 -8.52 -17.95
CA ASN A 31 1.20 -8.30 -18.80
C ASN A 31 2.15 -9.51 -18.80
N GLU A 32 2.39 -10.12 -17.65
CA GLU A 32 3.17 -11.36 -17.54
C GLU A 32 2.53 -12.50 -18.35
N LYS A 33 1.21 -12.72 -18.20
CA LYS A 33 0.47 -13.73 -18.94
C LYS A 33 0.56 -13.52 -20.46
N LYS A 34 0.40 -12.27 -20.93
CA LYS A 34 0.53 -11.93 -22.35
C LYS A 34 1.94 -12.21 -22.90
N ASN A 35 2.95 -12.00 -22.09
CA ASN A 35 4.34 -12.25 -22.48
C ASN A 35 4.63 -13.75 -22.60
N HIS A 36 4.10 -14.56 -21.68
CA HIS A 36 4.21 -16.03 -21.75
C HIS A 36 3.47 -16.63 -22.95
N SER A 37 2.29 -16.10 -23.32
CA SER A 37 1.52 -16.62 -24.44
C SER A 37 2.08 -16.23 -25.82
N LYS A 38 3.01 -15.27 -25.89
CA LYS A 38 3.67 -14.79 -27.13
C LYS A 38 5.05 -15.37 -27.35
N GLN A 39 5.51 -16.34 -26.57
CA GLN A 39 6.72 -17.11 -26.84
C GLN A 39 6.43 -18.14 -27.97
N LEU A 40 6.14 -17.65 -29.18
CA LEU A 40 6.34 -18.34 -30.44
C LEU A 40 7.84 -18.36 -30.76
N PRO A 41 8.32 -19.36 -31.57
CA PRO A 41 9.75 -19.65 -31.72
C PRO A 41 10.59 -18.43 -32.09
N PRO A 42 11.90 -18.45 -31.80
CA PRO A 42 12.78 -17.29 -31.87
C PRO A 42 13.16 -16.94 -33.31
N SER A 43 12.22 -16.44 -34.07
CA SER A 43 12.51 -15.78 -35.34
C SER A 43 12.09 -14.34 -35.27
N THR A 44 13.08 -13.49 -35.40
CA THR A 44 13.03 -12.04 -35.49
C THR A 44 13.09 -11.23 -34.20
N ASN A 45 14.16 -10.45 -34.15
CA ASN A 45 14.61 -9.36 -33.30
C ASN A 45 13.55 -8.35 -32.82
N THR A 46 12.48 -8.76 -32.19
CA THR A 46 11.62 -7.86 -31.45
C THR A 46 11.88 -8.07 -29.96
N ARG A 47 13.01 -7.56 -29.46
CA ARG A 47 13.13 -7.14 -28.06
C ARG A 47 12.09 -6.04 -27.82
N ARG A 48 10.81 -6.38 -27.82
CA ARG A 48 9.78 -5.51 -27.28
C ARG A 48 10.15 -5.29 -25.82
N HIS A 49 10.39 -4.03 -25.49
CA HIS A 49 10.62 -3.53 -24.16
C HIS A 49 9.63 -4.17 -23.17
N GLN A 50 10.04 -5.26 -22.57
CA GLN A 50 9.38 -5.84 -21.41
C GLN A 50 9.59 -4.81 -20.30
N GLN A 51 8.59 -3.97 -20.08
CA GLN A 51 8.66 -3.01 -18.99
C GLN A 51 8.84 -3.82 -17.71
N ALA A 52 10.02 -3.68 -17.08
CA ALA A 52 10.30 -4.35 -15.84
C ALA A 52 9.15 -4.03 -14.84
N PRO A 53 8.63 -4.99 -14.08
CA PRO A 53 7.54 -4.77 -13.13
C PRO A 53 7.74 -3.55 -12.25
N ILE A 54 8.98 -3.28 -11.83
CA ILE A 54 9.34 -2.09 -11.03
C ILE A 54 9.01 -0.79 -11.76
N LYS A 55 9.35 -0.67 -13.04
CA LYS A 55 9.03 0.56 -13.82
C LYS A 55 7.53 0.78 -13.89
N THR A 56 6.77 -0.29 -14.08
CA THR A 56 5.30 -0.27 -14.08
C THR A 56 4.77 0.18 -12.72
N ILE A 57 5.32 -0.34 -11.62
CA ILE A 57 4.94 0.06 -10.25
C ILE A 57 5.21 1.55 -10.04
N ILE A 58 6.43 2.01 -10.30
CA ILE A 58 6.83 3.40 -10.07
C ILE A 58 5.97 4.35 -10.91
N TYR A 59 5.87 4.10 -12.22
CA TYR A 59 5.13 4.98 -13.12
C TYR A 59 3.64 5.10 -12.74
N ASN A 60 2.98 3.97 -12.48
CA ASN A 60 1.56 3.99 -12.11
C ASN A 60 1.33 4.57 -10.70
N SER A 61 2.25 4.35 -9.75
CA SER A 61 2.19 4.97 -8.42
C SER A 61 2.35 6.49 -8.51
N MET A 62 3.28 6.98 -9.32
CA MET A 62 3.44 8.41 -9.57
C MET A 62 2.20 9.02 -10.26
N ALA A 63 1.68 8.36 -11.29
CA ALA A 63 0.49 8.80 -12.00
C ALA A 63 -0.75 8.82 -11.08
N TRP A 64 -0.91 7.80 -10.21
CA TRP A 64 -1.97 7.75 -9.22
C TRP A 64 -1.81 8.87 -8.19
N GLY A 65 -0.61 9.04 -7.62
CA GLY A 65 -0.30 10.08 -6.65
C GLY A 65 -0.50 11.49 -7.19
N ALA A 66 -0.12 11.73 -8.46
CA ALA A 66 -0.38 13.00 -9.14
C ALA A 66 -1.90 13.28 -9.27
N GLY A 67 -2.69 12.28 -9.69
CA GLY A 67 -4.15 12.42 -9.76
C GLY A 67 -4.77 12.71 -8.40
N TYR A 68 -4.30 12.02 -7.37
CA TYR A 68 -4.74 12.20 -6.00
C TYR A 68 -4.44 13.63 -5.49
N ALA A 69 -3.20 14.10 -5.65
CA ALA A 69 -2.76 15.41 -5.19
C ALA A 69 -3.44 16.57 -5.95
N ILE A 70 -3.53 16.48 -7.29
CA ILE A 70 -4.13 17.52 -8.12
C ILE A 70 -5.59 17.74 -7.72
N LEU A 71 -6.36 16.67 -7.48
CA LEU A 71 -7.76 16.84 -7.10
C LEU A 71 -7.92 17.43 -5.69
N TRP A 72 -7.01 17.10 -4.77
CA TRP A 72 -6.96 17.76 -3.46
C TRP A 72 -6.72 19.26 -3.59
N ILE A 73 -5.74 19.66 -4.38
CA ILE A 73 -5.43 21.07 -4.63
C ILE A 73 -6.63 21.76 -5.26
N LEU A 74 -7.30 21.14 -6.25
CA LEU A 74 -8.49 21.69 -6.88
C LEU A 74 -9.63 21.90 -5.88
N LYS A 75 -9.86 20.95 -4.96
CA LYS A 75 -10.85 21.11 -3.88
C LYS A 75 -10.56 22.35 -3.02
N TRP A 76 -9.28 22.58 -2.67
CA TRP A 76 -8.89 23.75 -1.88
C TRP A 76 -9.05 25.05 -2.66
N CYS A 77 -8.68 25.07 -3.95
CA CYS A 77 -8.89 26.22 -4.82
C CYS A 77 -10.37 26.57 -4.93
N ILE A 78 -11.23 25.59 -5.26
CA ILE A 78 -12.68 25.79 -5.39
C ILE A 78 -13.29 26.24 -4.07
N GLY A 79 -12.91 25.58 -2.97
CA GLY A 79 -13.38 25.93 -1.64
C GLY A 79 -13.00 27.37 -1.27
N SER A 80 -11.75 27.79 -1.53
CA SER A 80 -11.31 29.18 -1.27
C SER A 80 -12.07 30.20 -2.09
N LEU A 81 -12.37 29.89 -3.36
CA LEU A 81 -13.18 30.77 -4.22
C LEU A 81 -14.61 30.90 -3.74
N LEU A 82 -15.25 29.81 -3.34
CA LEU A 82 -16.64 29.80 -2.90
C LEU A 82 -16.84 30.46 -1.54
N THR A 83 -15.92 30.21 -0.60
CA THR A 83 -16.01 30.74 0.77
C THR A 83 -15.40 32.13 0.93
N LYS A 84 -14.70 32.62 -0.11
CA LYS A 84 -13.91 33.86 -0.06
C LYS A 84 -12.89 33.91 1.10
N THR A 85 -12.43 32.75 1.56
CA THR A 85 -11.43 32.57 2.63
C THR A 85 -10.30 31.71 2.16
N ASN A 86 -9.09 31.90 2.72
CA ASN A 86 -7.94 31.07 2.39
C ASN A 86 -8.05 29.71 3.08
N ILE A 87 -8.50 28.68 2.35
CA ILE A 87 -8.64 27.31 2.87
C ILE A 87 -7.27 26.60 2.91
N PHE A 88 -6.26 27.08 2.17
CA PHE A 88 -4.95 26.42 2.09
C PHE A 88 -4.27 26.31 3.45
N ASP A 89 -4.35 27.35 4.30
CA ASP A 89 -3.72 27.34 5.61
C ASP A 89 -4.34 26.29 6.53
N SER A 90 -5.66 26.21 6.54
CA SER A 90 -6.40 25.17 7.28
C SER A 90 -6.10 23.77 6.75
N ALA A 91 -6.06 23.61 5.44
CA ALA A 91 -5.76 22.34 4.78
C ALA A 91 -4.32 21.89 5.07
N MET A 92 -3.35 22.80 5.02
CA MET A 92 -1.95 22.51 5.35
C MET A 92 -1.78 22.17 6.83
N HIS A 93 -2.47 22.87 7.72
CA HIS A 93 -2.49 22.53 9.15
C HIS A 93 -3.01 21.11 9.37
N ASN A 94 -4.14 20.76 8.77
CA ASN A 94 -4.71 19.41 8.85
C ASN A 94 -3.79 18.33 8.24
N ALA A 95 -3.11 18.63 7.13
CA ALA A 95 -2.14 17.72 6.54
C ALA A 95 -0.95 17.46 7.48
N LYS A 96 -0.43 18.51 8.11
CA LYS A 96 0.64 18.39 9.12
C LYS A 96 0.21 17.56 10.33
N LEU A 97 -1.04 17.71 10.80
CA LEU A 97 -1.55 16.88 11.90
C LEU A 97 -1.61 15.40 11.52
N ARG A 98 -1.97 15.06 10.27
CA ARG A 98 -2.10 13.66 9.81
C ARG A 98 -0.77 12.90 9.75
N VAL A 99 0.32 13.61 9.43
CA VAL A 99 1.66 13.03 9.37
C VAL A 99 2.48 13.30 10.64
N GLY A 100 1.96 14.14 11.54
CA GLY A 100 2.64 14.61 12.75
C GLY A 100 2.79 13.55 13.85
N ASN A 101 3.42 13.97 14.93
CA ASN A 101 3.63 13.16 16.14
C ASN A 101 2.64 13.50 17.26
N THR A 102 1.73 14.44 17.04
CA THR A 102 0.68 14.84 18.00
C THR A 102 -0.69 14.61 17.39
N LEU A 103 -1.64 14.23 18.18
CA LEU A 103 -3.03 14.07 17.78
C LEU A 103 -3.96 14.76 18.79
N ILE A 104 -5.16 15.12 18.33
CA ILE A 104 -6.19 15.68 19.20
C ILE A 104 -7.07 14.52 19.67
N PHE A 105 -7.04 14.25 20.97
CA PHE A 105 -7.89 13.24 21.60
C PHE A 105 -8.67 13.89 22.76
N ASN A 106 -10.01 13.77 22.70
CA ASN A 106 -10.91 14.42 23.66
C ASN A 106 -10.64 15.93 23.83
N GLY A 107 -10.32 16.65 22.74
CA GLY A 107 -10.06 18.09 22.73
C GLY A 107 -8.68 18.50 23.29
N LYS A 108 -7.80 17.55 23.61
CA LYS A 108 -6.44 17.78 24.08
C LYS A 108 -5.43 17.26 23.06
N GLU A 109 -4.36 18.01 22.85
CA GLU A 109 -3.21 17.51 22.10
C GLU A 109 -2.43 16.53 22.97
N ILE A 110 -2.25 15.32 22.46
CA ILE A 110 -1.43 14.29 23.11
C ILE A 110 -0.37 13.79 22.13
N PRO A 111 0.82 13.41 22.62
CA PRO A 111 1.83 12.76 21.80
C PRO A 111 1.29 11.43 21.23
N LEU A 112 1.69 11.13 20.01
CA LEU A 112 1.30 9.87 19.35
C LEU A 112 1.77 8.63 20.15
N SER A 113 2.95 8.73 20.81
CA SER A 113 3.48 7.71 21.71
C SER A 113 2.49 7.36 22.83
N ASP A 114 1.93 8.37 23.49
CA ASP A 114 1.02 8.18 24.62
C ASP A 114 -0.29 7.54 24.17
N PHE A 115 -0.77 7.92 22.98
CA PHE A 115 -1.94 7.31 22.39
C PHE A 115 -1.69 5.83 22.02
N ILE A 116 -0.51 5.52 21.46
CA ILE A 116 -0.11 4.14 21.18
C ILE A 116 -0.03 3.33 22.49
N HIS A 117 0.58 3.87 23.54
CA HIS A 117 0.62 3.21 24.85
C HIS A 117 -0.78 2.94 25.40
N LEU A 118 -1.70 3.89 25.25
CA LEU A 118 -3.09 3.71 25.70
C LEU A 118 -3.80 2.58 24.94
N ILE A 119 -3.60 2.49 23.61
CA ILE A 119 -4.13 1.38 22.82
C ILE A 119 -3.50 0.06 23.21
N LEU A 120 -2.17 0.01 23.32
CA LEU A 120 -1.43 -1.19 23.69
C LEU A 120 -1.88 -1.70 25.04
N ASN A 121 -2.00 -0.84 26.03
CA ASN A 121 -2.49 -1.23 27.37
C ASN A 121 -3.89 -1.86 27.33
N LYS A 122 -4.79 -1.37 26.47
CA LYS A 122 -6.10 -1.99 26.26
C LYS A 122 -6.01 -3.34 25.56
N VAL A 123 -5.10 -3.49 24.60
CA VAL A 123 -4.86 -4.78 23.92
C VAL A 123 -4.20 -5.76 24.86
N TYR A 124 -3.24 -5.32 25.70
CA TYR A 124 -2.60 -6.14 26.74
C TYR A 124 -3.60 -6.74 27.73
N ALA A 125 -4.67 -6.03 28.04
CA ALA A 125 -5.71 -6.51 28.94
C ALA A 125 -6.54 -7.68 28.34
N ILE A 126 -6.52 -7.85 27.00
CA ILE A 126 -7.35 -8.83 26.30
C ILE A 126 -6.50 -9.98 25.75
N ILE A 127 -5.31 -9.70 25.23
CA ILE A 127 -4.47 -10.68 24.53
C ILE A 127 -3.02 -10.46 24.97
N ASN A 128 -2.29 -11.56 25.25
CA ASN A 128 -0.86 -11.47 25.51
C ASN A 128 -0.12 -11.01 24.22
N PRO A 129 0.40 -9.78 24.17
CA PRO A 129 1.00 -9.25 22.96
C PRO A 129 2.33 -9.92 22.60
N TRP A 130 3.04 -10.50 23.58
CA TRP A 130 4.25 -11.28 23.32
C TRP A 130 3.94 -12.51 22.48
N LEU A 131 2.77 -13.14 22.69
CA LEU A 131 2.31 -14.26 21.87
C LEU A 131 2.05 -13.80 20.42
N ILE A 132 1.41 -12.66 20.23
CA ILE A 132 1.15 -12.10 18.90
C ILE A 132 2.48 -11.79 18.18
N ILE A 133 3.41 -11.13 18.87
CA ILE A 133 4.73 -10.80 18.34
C ILE A 133 5.49 -12.07 17.97
N LEU A 134 5.46 -13.09 18.83
CA LEU A 134 6.13 -14.36 18.57
C LEU A 134 5.55 -15.08 17.34
N ILE A 135 4.24 -15.12 17.21
CA ILE A 135 3.57 -15.69 16.03
C ILE A 135 3.95 -14.91 14.77
N PHE A 136 3.96 -13.57 14.84
CA PHE A 136 4.31 -12.72 13.69
C PHE A 136 5.76 -12.91 13.25
N VAL A 137 6.69 -12.96 14.22
CA VAL A 137 8.11 -13.24 13.96
C VAL A 137 8.28 -14.65 13.39
N ALA A 138 7.59 -15.66 13.93
CA ALA A 138 7.65 -17.02 13.40
C ALA A 138 7.16 -17.09 11.95
N ILE A 139 6.07 -16.40 11.61
CA ILE A 139 5.56 -16.32 10.22
C ILE A 139 6.60 -15.66 9.31
N ILE A 140 7.19 -14.54 9.72
CA ILE A 140 8.23 -13.84 8.94
C ILE A 140 9.43 -14.77 8.69
N VAL A 141 9.90 -15.46 9.74
CA VAL A 141 11.04 -16.39 9.62
C VAL A 141 10.70 -17.54 8.67
N LEU A 142 9.52 -18.15 8.80
CA LEU A 142 9.09 -19.23 7.91
C LEU A 142 9.01 -18.78 6.44
N VAL A 143 8.45 -17.59 6.18
CA VAL A 143 8.40 -17.01 4.83
C VAL A 143 9.82 -16.73 4.31
N ALA A 144 10.70 -16.16 5.14
CA ALA A 144 12.07 -15.87 4.75
C ALA A 144 12.86 -17.17 4.41
N LEU A 145 12.72 -18.21 5.23
CA LEU A 145 13.32 -19.51 4.98
C LEU A 145 12.79 -20.16 3.70
N TYR A 146 11.47 -20.06 3.47
CA TYR A 146 10.85 -20.54 2.24
C TYR A 146 11.40 -19.81 1.01
N VAL A 147 11.45 -18.48 1.05
CA VAL A 147 12.00 -17.65 -0.04
C VAL A 147 13.47 -17.98 -0.29
N TYR A 148 14.27 -18.10 0.77
CA TYR A 148 15.69 -18.46 0.67
C TYR A 148 15.88 -19.83 -0.01
N LYS A 149 15.12 -20.84 0.42
CA LYS A 149 15.21 -22.21 -0.13
C LYS A 149 14.75 -22.28 -1.60
N HIS A 150 13.81 -21.44 -2.01
CA HIS A 150 13.20 -21.46 -3.34
C HIS A 150 13.51 -20.19 -4.15
N TRP A 151 14.68 -19.57 -3.92
CA TRP A 151 15.04 -18.26 -4.50
C TRP A 151 14.84 -18.17 -6.01
N GLU A 152 15.28 -19.19 -6.78
CA GLU A 152 15.18 -19.19 -8.25
C GLU A 152 13.72 -19.12 -8.75
N GLN A 153 12.79 -19.68 -7.99
CA GLN A 153 11.35 -19.67 -8.32
C GLN A 153 10.67 -18.40 -7.83
N THR A 154 11.09 -17.90 -6.67
CA THR A 154 10.47 -16.77 -6.00
C THR A 154 10.91 -15.43 -6.58
N LYS A 155 12.15 -15.33 -7.07
CA LYS A 155 12.70 -14.08 -7.63
C LYS A 155 11.94 -13.53 -8.84
N GLN A 156 11.16 -14.36 -9.54
CA GLN A 156 10.38 -13.91 -10.69
C GLN A 156 9.17 -13.05 -10.27
N HIS A 157 8.67 -13.27 -9.05
CA HIS A 157 7.45 -12.63 -8.54
C HIS A 157 7.71 -11.61 -7.42
N TYR A 158 8.98 -11.15 -7.26
CA TYR A 158 9.37 -10.22 -6.19
C TYR A 158 8.56 -8.90 -6.18
N TRP A 159 8.00 -8.51 -7.32
CA TRP A 159 7.16 -7.33 -7.43
C TRP A 159 5.89 -7.39 -6.55
N LEU A 160 5.37 -8.59 -6.27
CA LEU A 160 4.28 -8.78 -5.31
C LEU A 160 4.68 -8.37 -3.89
N LEU A 161 5.93 -8.66 -3.49
CA LEU A 161 6.45 -8.25 -2.18
C LEU A 161 6.57 -6.72 -2.08
N ILE A 162 6.97 -6.06 -3.18
CA ILE A 162 7.03 -4.59 -3.23
C ILE A 162 5.64 -3.99 -3.04
N ILE A 163 4.64 -4.52 -3.74
CA ILE A 163 3.26 -4.04 -3.61
C ILE A 163 2.70 -4.36 -2.21
N ALA A 164 3.03 -5.52 -1.64
CA ALA A 164 2.65 -5.91 -0.28
C ALA A 164 3.15 -4.92 0.80
N MET A 165 4.26 -4.22 0.55
CA MET A 165 4.82 -3.24 1.47
C MET A 165 4.16 -1.85 1.36
N MET A 166 3.34 -1.58 0.34
CA MET A 166 2.69 -0.28 0.17
C MET A 166 1.81 0.12 1.37
N PRO A 167 0.98 -0.76 1.98
CA PRO A 167 0.22 -0.42 3.18
C PRO A 167 1.11 -0.04 4.35
N VAL A 168 2.23 -0.76 4.54
CA VAL A 168 3.19 -0.45 5.61
C VAL A 168 3.79 0.95 5.40
N ALA A 169 4.23 1.26 4.17
CA ALA A 169 4.74 2.59 3.83
C ALA A 169 3.69 3.68 4.08
N TRP A 170 2.43 3.44 3.71
CA TRP A 170 1.34 4.36 3.98
C TRP A 170 1.13 4.60 5.48
N PHE A 171 1.12 3.53 6.29
CA PHE A 171 0.98 3.64 7.75
C PHE A 171 2.13 4.42 8.39
N ILE A 172 3.36 4.28 7.88
CA ILE A 172 4.52 5.05 8.36
C ILE A 172 4.36 6.53 8.02
N VAL A 173 3.97 6.86 6.79
CA VAL A 173 3.81 8.25 6.33
C VAL A 173 2.61 8.92 7.01
N MET A 174 1.46 8.25 7.02
CA MET A 174 0.20 8.75 7.56
C MET A 174 -0.07 8.24 8.97
N LYS A 175 0.97 8.09 9.79
CA LYS A 175 0.95 7.40 11.09
C LYS A 175 -0.16 7.89 12.02
N ASN A 176 -0.31 9.19 12.17
CA ASN A 176 -1.33 9.74 13.05
C ASN A 176 -2.74 9.44 12.53
N HIS A 177 -2.98 9.72 11.25
CA HIS A 177 -4.26 9.40 10.61
C HIS A 177 -4.58 7.90 10.68
N SER A 178 -3.61 7.06 10.35
CA SER A 178 -3.78 5.60 10.33
C SER A 178 -4.12 5.03 11.71
N ILE A 179 -3.51 5.56 12.77
CA ILE A 179 -3.76 5.10 14.14
C ILE A 179 -5.08 5.64 14.67
N GLN A 180 -5.43 6.90 14.41
CA GLN A 180 -6.73 7.46 14.81
C GLN A 180 -7.92 6.71 14.19
N HIS A 181 -7.74 6.27 12.94
CA HIS A 181 -8.78 5.59 12.17
C HIS A 181 -8.49 4.09 11.98
N ILE A 182 -7.83 3.47 12.95
CA ILE A 182 -7.38 2.07 12.86
C ILE A 182 -8.52 1.10 12.49
N PHE A 183 -9.74 1.39 12.93
CA PHE A 183 -10.94 0.59 12.61
C PHE A 183 -11.25 0.49 11.11
N PHE A 184 -10.72 1.41 10.31
CA PHE A 184 -10.91 1.44 8.87
C PHE A 184 -9.61 1.19 8.12
N THR A 185 -8.52 1.80 8.57
CA THR A 185 -7.23 1.81 7.87
C THR A 185 -6.55 0.45 7.84
N TRP A 186 -6.83 -0.44 8.80
CA TRP A 186 -6.32 -1.82 8.78
C TRP A 186 -6.69 -2.57 7.49
N ARG A 187 -7.76 -2.15 6.81
CA ARG A 187 -8.21 -2.77 5.54
C ARG A 187 -7.17 -2.66 4.44
N ASP A 188 -6.29 -1.67 4.48
CA ASP A 188 -5.18 -1.56 3.52
C ASP A 188 -4.28 -2.80 3.57
N PHE A 189 -4.13 -3.45 4.74
CA PHE A 189 -3.36 -4.68 4.87
C PHE A 189 -3.96 -5.89 4.15
N LEU A 190 -5.22 -5.80 3.70
CA LEU A 190 -5.79 -6.82 2.80
C LEU A 190 -4.97 -6.94 1.51
N LEU A 191 -4.40 -5.82 1.02
CA LEU A 191 -3.47 -5.84 -0.11
C LEU A 191 -2.22 -6.65 0.23
N THR A 192 -1.64 -6.47 1.41
CA THR A 192 -0.48 -7.24 1.88
C THR A 192 -0.79 -8.74 1.91
N VAL A 193 -1.90 -9.12 2.56
CA VAL A 193 -2.32 -10.52 2.67
C VAL A 193 -2.55 -11.12 1.27
N TRP A 194 -3.22 -10.40 0.40
CA TRP A 194 -3.50 -10.86 -0.97
C TRP A 194 -2.22 -11.03 -1.79
N CYS A 195 -1.31 -10.05 -1.75
CA CYS A 195 -0.04 -10.15 -2.46
C CYS A 195 0.85 -11.29 -1.93
N LEU A 196 0.91 -11.48 -0.61
CA LEU A 196 1.67 -12.58 -0.02
C LEU A 196 1.07 -13.94 -0.37
N THR A 197 -0.25 -14.07 -0.34
CA THR A 197 -0.95 -15.29 -0.74
C THR A 197 -0.70 -15.59 -2.23
N ALA A 198 -0.85 -14.59 -3.10
CA ALA A 198 -0.55 -14.74 -4.52
C ALA A 198 0.91 -15.14 -4.77
N TYR A 199 1.85 -14.51 -4.06
CA TYR A 199 3.28 -14.83 -4.12
C TYR A 199 3.54 -16.29 -3.76
N LEU A 200 3.00 -16.78 -2.64
CA LEU A 200 3.13 -18.17 -2.23
C LEU A 200 2.49 -19.13 -3.23
N CYS A 201 1.27 -18.84 -3.70
CA CYS A 201 0.59 -19.68 -4.69
C CYS A 201 1.36 -19.81 -6.00
N LEU A 202 1.98 -18.72 -6.48
CA LEU A 202 2.75 -18.73 -7.71
C LEU A 202 4.09 -19.45 -7.55
N THR A 203 4.68 -19.42 -6.38
CA THR A 203 5.97 -20.06 -6.09
C THR A 203 5.85 -21.55 -5.76
N ILE A 204 4.70 -21.99 -5.20
CA ILE A 204 4.43 -23.41 -4.90
C ILE A 204 4.07 -24.20 -6.18
N ARG A 205 3.52 -23.56 -7.20
CA ARG A 205 3.25 -24.23 -8.48
C ARG A 205 4.54 -24.69 -9.12
N LYS A 206 4.83 -26.00 -9.04
CA LYS A 206 5.92 -26.62 -9.82
C LYS A 206 5.71 -26.26 -11.29
N PRO A 207 6.74 -25.80 -12.02
CA PRO A 207 6.64 -25.73 -13.47
C PRO A 207 6.21 -27.12 -13.96
N LYS A 208 5.14 -27.18 -14.76
CA LYS A 208 4.80 -28.41 -15.46
C LYS A 208 6.05 -28.75 -16.28
N ALA A 209 6.69 -29.90 -15.97
CA ALA A 209 7.70 -30.45 -16.85
C ALA A 209 7.03 -30.65 -18.23
N ILE A 210 7.53 -29.94 -19.22
CA ILE A 210 7.16 -30.07 -20.62
C ILE A 210 7.92 -31.28 -21.17
#